data_a5237a33a8b8781f20d0aca67e1abaf2
#
_entry.id   a5237a33a8b8781f20d0aca67e1abaf2
#
_cell.length_a   1.000
_cell.length_b   1.000
_cell.length_c   1.000
_cell.angle_alpha   90.00
_cell.angle_beta   90.00
_cell.angle_gamma   90.00
#
_symmetry.space_group_name_H-M   'P 1'
#
loop_
_entity.id
_entity.type
_entity.pdbx_description
1 polymer ?
#
loop_
_entity_poly.entity_id
_entity_poly.type
_entity_poly.pdbx_seq_one_letter_code
_entity_poly.pdbx_strand_id
1 'polypeptide(L)'
;MLNYKVIANNPSNSWVVMVHGAGGSIEVWFRQVPDFARHFNLLLVDLAGHGGSVSDVFCKGLNFERIADQVMDVVDHVGITTSHFMGLSLGSIVVRVIAERYPQRVESMVLAGAVTKLSAKTRLLIRLVDKFKNIIPYRLLKKMIAMCIIPQRKYRKSKALFLKSAQKLNFDHFLEWMKLGDNISKKMADLFSRQILIPTLYVMGENDYLFLPQARVAASEGGEKVSMVIVPDAGHVCNVDNKSFFNRASIEFFKQFGRL
;
A
#
# COMPACT_ATOMS: atom_id res chain seq x y z
N MET A 1 -19.33 -5.61 -1.12
CA MET A 1 -18.40 -4.51 -1.46
C MET A 1 -17.46 -4.27 -0.28
N LEU A 2 -16.20 -3.93 -0.54
CA LEU A 2 -15.24 -3.57 0.50
C LEU A 2 -15.72 -2.34 1.29
N ASN A 3 -15.30 -2.22 2.55
CA ASN A 3 -15.53 -1.02 3.35
C ASN A 3 -14.66 0.14 2.82
N TYR A 4 -15.24 1.32 2.75
CA TYR A 4 -14.55 2.51 2.24
C TYR A 4 -15.01 3.78 2.95
N LYS A 5 -14.24 4.85 2.77
CA LYS A 5 -14.58 6.19 3.23
C LYS A 5 -14.36 7.20 2.10
N VAL A 6 -15.38 7.99 1.82
CA VAL A 6 -15.33 9.11 0.87
C VAL A 6 -15.15 10.42 1.64
N ILE A 7 -14.26 11.28 1.14
CA ILE A 7 -14.09 12.66 1.57
C ILE A 7 -14.05 13.51 0.29
N ALA A 8 -15.21 14.01 -0.11
CA ALA A 8 -15.38 14.80 -1.33
C ALA A 8 -15.83 16.21 -0.95
N ASN A 9 -14.94 17.18 -1.13
CA ASN A 9 -15.18 18.57 -0.74
C ASN A 9 -15.51 19.47 -1.94
N ASN A 10 -15.07 19.08 -3.16
CA ASN A 10 -15.30 19.87 -4.36
C ASN A 10 -15.42 18.92 -5.58
N PRO A 11 -16.57 18.95 -6.31
CA PRO A 11 -16.77 18.12 -7.50
C PRO A 11 -15.71 18.28 -8.59
N SER A 12 -15.10 19.46 -8.71
CA SER A 12 -14.06 19.76 -9.70
C SER A 12 -12.68 19.20 -9.34
N ASN A 13 -12.45 18.77 -8.11
CA ASN A 13 -11.17 18.23 -7.69
C ASN A 13 -10.95 16.81 -8.25
N SER A 14 -9.74 16.53 -8.70
CA SER A 14 -9.32 15.16 -9.01
C SER A 14 -9.41 14.25 -7.79
N TRP A 15 -9.59 12.93 -8.03
CA TRP A 15 -9.69 11.94 -6.98
C TRP A 15 -8.33 11.31 -6.66
N VAL A 16 -8.14 11.00 -5.37
CA VAL A 16 -7.04 10.14 -4.91
C VAL A 16 -7.62 8.91 -4.21
N VAL A 17 -7.37 7.74 -4.77
CA VAL A 17 -7.73 6.44 -4.15
C VAL A 17 -6.55 5.96 -3.31
N MET A 18 -6.78 5.72 -2.02
CA MET A 18 -5.75 5.36 -1.04
C MET A 18 -5.90 3.91 -0.58
N VAL A 19 -4.88 3.07 -0.84
CA VAL A 19 -4.85 1.64 -0.56
C VAL A 19 -3.78 1.34 0.47
N HIS A 20 -4.20 0.84 1.65
CA HIS A 20 -3.29 0.56 2.77
C HIS A 20 -2.46 -0.72 2.57
N GLY A 21 -1.48 -0.94 3.46
CA GLY A 21 -0.62 -2.13 3.48
C GLY A 21 -1.19 -3.29 4.30
N ALA A 22 -0.47 -4.43 4.26
CA ALA A 22 -0.83 -5.62 5.03
C ALA A 22 -1.00 -5.33 6.53
N GLY A 23 -2.07 -5.85 7.12
CA GLY A 23 -2.41 -5.60 8.53
C GLY A 23 -2.85 -4.17 8.84
N GLY A 24 -2.96 -3.30 7.81
CA GLY A 24 -3.40 -1.92 7.92
C GLY A 24 -4.92 -1.76 7.86
N SER A 25 -5.35 -0.53 7.73
CA SER A 25 -6.72 -0.12 7.41
C SER A 25 -6.70 1.32 6.91
N ILE A 26 -7.86 1.86 6.53
CA ILE A 26 -8.01 3.29 6.18
C ILE A 26 -7.45 4.23 7.26
N GLU A 27 -7.36 3.78 8.51
CA GLU A 27 -6.81 4.56 9.63
C GLU A 27 -5.33 4.94 9.42
N VAL A 28 -4.56 4.24 8.58
CA VAL A 28 -3.15 4.58 8.31
C VAL A 28 -2.99 5.95 7.65
N TRP A 29 -4.04 6.44 7.01
CA TRP A 29 -4.06 7.70 6.27
C TRP A 29 -4.49 8.92 7.11
N PHE A 30 -4.68 8.76 8.44
CA PHE A 30 -5.18 9.83 9.32
C PHE A 30 -4.35 11.11 9.27
N ARG A 31 -3.05 11.01 8.94
CA ARG A 31 -2.14 12.16 8.80
C ARG A 31 -2.13 12.76 7.40
N GLN A 32 -2.61 12.02 6.41
CA GLN A 32 -2.69 12.46 5.01
C GLN A 32 -3.99 13.19 4.73
N VAL A 33 -5.09 12.65 5.25
CA VAL A 33 -6.45 13.17 4.98
C VAL A 33 -6.57 14.70 5.14
N PRO A 34 -6.13 15.34 6.24
CA PRO A 34 -6.32 16.79 6.40
C PRO A 34 -5.62 17.64 5.34
N ASP A 35 -4.44 17.22 4.87
CA ASP A 35 -3.66 17.96 3.91
C ASP A 35 -4.13 17.68 2.47
N PHE A 36 -4.40 16.41 2.15
CA PHE A 36 -4.86 16.00 0.82
C PHE A 36 -6.27 16.48 0.50
N ALA A 37 -7.20 16.47 1.47
CA ALA A 37 -8.58 16.92 1.27
C ALA A 37 -8.72 18.39 0.92
N ARG A 38 -7.67 19.19 1.07
CA ARG A 38 -7.63 20.59 0.61
C ARG A 38 -7.46 20.71 -0.90
N HIS A 39 -7.01 19.63 -1.57
CA HIS A 39 -6.61 19.65 -2.97
C HIS A 39 -7.31 18.59 -3.81
N PHE A 40 -7.77 17.50 -3.20
CA PHE A 40 -8.31 16.33 -3.86
C PHE A 40 -9.57 15.84 -3.16
N ASN A 41 -10.43 15.14 -3.91
CA ASN A 41 -11.41 14.25 -3.33
C ASN A 41 -10.72 12.92 -2.99
N LEU A 42 -11.07 12.30 -1.88
CA LEU A 42 -10.38 11.12 -1.38
C LEU A 42 -11.33 9.93 -1.29
N LEU A 43 -10.87 8.78 -1.77
CA LEU A 43 -11.47 7.49 -1.54
C LEU A 43 -10.46 6.61 -0.80
N LEU A 44 -10.77 6.25 0.44
CA LEU A 44 -9.96 5.35 1.26
C LEU A 44 -10.64 3.98 1.30
N VAL A 45 -9.91 2.90 1.02
CA VAL A 45 -10.47 1.56 0.91
C VAL A 45 -9.81 0.62 1.93
N ASP A 46 -10.61 -0.13 2.67
CA ASP A 46 -10.14 -1.27 3.48
C ASP A 46 -10.09 -2.53 2.59
N LEU A 47 -8.91 -3.11 2.45
CA LEU A 47 -8.73 -4.36 1.70
C LEU A 47 -9.44 -5.55 2.36
N ALA A 48 -9.73 -6.59 1.60
CA ALA A 48 -10.39 -7.80 2.08
C ALA A 48 -9.78 -8.32 3.38
N GLY A 49 -10.62 -8.60 4.38
CA GLY A 49 -10.23 -9.06 5.71
C GLY A 49 -9.66 -7.99 6.64
N HIS A 50 -9.47 -6.74 6.16
CA HIS A 50 -8.90 -5.65 6.93
C HIS A 50 -9.96 -4.60 7.32
N GLY A 51 -9.68 -3.85 8.38
CA GLY A 51 -10.51 -2.73 8.81
C GLY A 51 -11.98 -3.10 8.99
N GLY A 52 -12.86 -2.53 8.19
CA GLY A 52 -14.29 -2.83 8.12
C GLY A 52 -14.66 -3.90 7.07
N SER A 53 -13.71 -4.40 6.26
CA SER A 53 -13.93 -5.40 5.21
C SER A 53 -13.73 -6.84 5.73
N VAL A 54 -14.40 -7.21 6.83
CA VAL A 54 -14.17 -8.47 7.56
C VAL A 54 -15.00 -9.66 7.08
N SER A 55 -15.76 -9.54 6.00
CA SER A 55 -16.56 -10.64 5.43
C SER A 55 -15.67 -11.69 4.76
N ASP A 56 -15.90 -12.97 5.07
CA ASP A 56 -15.18 -14.10 4.47
C ASP A 56 -15.32 -14.18 2.95
N VAL A 57 -16.43 -13.68 2.40
CA VAL A 57 -16.68 -13.63 0.94
C VAL A 57 -15.58 -12.86 0.21
N PHE A 58 -15.02 -11.82 0.82
CA PHE A 58 -13.95 -11.04 0.21
C PHE A 58 -12.60 -11.75 0.24
N CYS A 59 -12.38 -12.62 1.22
CA CYS A 59 -11.08 -13.29 1.43
C CYS A 59 -10.95 -14.61 0.68
N LYS A 60 -12.04 -15.22 0.19
CA LYS A 60 -11.99 -16.50 -0.51
C LYS A 60 -11.26 -16.40 -1.85
N GLY A 61 -10.24 -17.25 -2.06
CA GLY A 61 -9.53 -17.34 -3.33
C GLY A 61 -8.83 -16.05 -3.72
N LEU A 62 -8.21 -15.35 -2.74
CA LEU A 62 -7.48 -14.12 -2.99
C LEU A 62 -6.34 -14.33 -3.99
N ASN A 63 -6.25 -13.42 -4.95
CA ASN A 63 -5.07 -13.15 -5.75
C ASN A 63 -5.02 -11.64 -6.00
N PHE A 64 -3.91 -11.13 -6.53
CA PHE A 64 -3.73 -9.69 -6.69
C PHE A 64 -4.70 -9.08 -7.71
N GLU A 65 -5.07 -9.83 -8.74
CA GLU A 65 -6.05 -9.42 -9.74
C GLU A 65 -7.43 -9.23 -9.10
N ARG A 66 -7.89 -10.21 -8.33
CA ARG A 66 -9.16 -10.12 -7.60
C ARG A 66 -9.19 -8.97 -6.59
N ILE A 67 -8.07 -8.76 -5.90
CA ILE A 67 -7.95 -7.63 -4.95
C ILE A 67 -8.05 -6.30 -5.70
N ALA A 68 -7.39 -6.18 -6.84
CA ALA A 68 -7.48 -5.01 -7.70
C ALA A 68 -8.92 -4.77 -8.19
N ASP A 69 -9.59 -5.84 -8.66
CA ASP A 69 -10.99 -5.78 -9.11
C ASP A 69 -11.92 -5.32 -7.96
N GLN A 70 -11.75 -5.87 -6.74
CA GLN A 70 -12.53 -5.44 -5.57
C GLN A 70 -12.33 -3.94 -5.22
N VAL A 71 -11.13 -3.41 -5.40
CA VAL A 71 -10.89 -1.96 -5.22
C VAL A 71 -11.56 -1.17 -6.33
N MET A 72 -11.49 -1.65 -7.59
CA MET A 72 -12.14 -0.98 -8.71
C MET A 72 -13.67 -1.03 -8.62
N ASP A 73 -14.26 -2.10 -8.08
CA ASP A 73 -15.71 -2.16 -7.79
C ASP A 73 -16.15 -1.00 -6.87
N VAL A 74 -15.31 -0.64 -5.88
CA VAL A 74 -15.58 0.52 -5.00
C VAL A 74 -15.44 1.84 -5.78
N VAL A 75 -14.40 1.96 -6.62
CA VAL A 75 -14.17 3.13 -7.48
C VAL A 75 -15.36 3.37 -8.39
N ASP A 76 -15.87 2.30 -9.01
CA ASP A 76 -17.05 2.35 -9.92
C ASP A 76 -18.32 2.68 -9.15
N HIS A 77 -18.52 2.09 -7.97
CA HIS A 77 -19.68 2.38 -7.12
C HIS A 77 -19.75 3.85 -6.67
N VAL A 78 -18.61 4.49 -6.44
CA VAL A 78 -18.52 5.92 -6.10
C VAL A 78 -18.68 6.81 -7.34
N GLY A 79 -18.66 6.24 -8.54
CA GLY A 79 -18.80 6.97 -9.81
C GLY A 79 -17.52 7.68 -10.27
N ILE A 80 -16.34 7.21 -9.82
CA ILE A 80 -15.06 7.79 -10.20
C ILE A 80 -14.62 7.20 -11.55
N THR A 81 -14.44 8.04 -12.55
CA THR A 81 -14.02 7.63 -13.91
C THR A 81 -12.51 7.47 -14.02
N THR A 82 -11.76 8.44 -13.54
CA THR A 82 -10.27 8.41 -13.49
C THR A 82 -9.81 8.96 -12.14
N SER A 83 -8.65 8.53 -11.68
CA SER A 83 -8.09 8.99 -10.40
C SER A 83 -6.59 8.79 -10.31
N HIS A 84 -5.98 9.51 -9.39
CA HIS A 84 -4.67 9.15 -8.85
C HIS A 84 -4.82 8.00 -7.86
N PHE A 85 -3.80 7.15 -7.76
CA PHE A 85 -3.76 6.07 -6.80
C PHE A 85 -2.56 6.20 -5.86
N MET A 86 -2.77 5.95 -4.57
CA MET A 86 -1.71 5.90 -3.57
C MET A 86 -1.75 4.55 -2.85
N GLY A 87 -0.66 3.80 -2.92
CA GLY A 87 -0.52 2.50 -2.26
C GLY A 87 0.62 2.47 -1.25
N LEU A 88 0.34 2.00 -0.03
CA LEU A 88 1.35 1.80 1.02
C LEU A 88 1.74 0.32 1.11
N SER A 89 3.04 0.00 1.06
CA SER A 89 3.54 -1.37 1.26
C SER A 89 2.84 -2.38 0.32
N LEU A 90 2.12 -3.37 0.84
CA LEU A 90 1.29 -4.29 0.04
C LEU A 90 0.33 -3.54 -0.90
N GLY A 91 -0.23 -2.41 -0.47
CA GLY A 91 -1.05 -1.54 -1.31
C GLY A 91 -0.34 -1.03 -2.56
N SER A 92 0.99 -0.91 -2.54
CA SER A 92 1.77 -0.55 -3.73
C SER A 92 1.72 -1.62 -4.82
N ILE A 93 1.65 -2.89 -4.45
CA ILE A 93 1.47 -4.00 -5.39
C ILE A 93 0.05 -3.94 -5.98
N VAL A 94 -0.96 -3.75 -5.13
CA VAL A 94 -2.36 -3.63 -5.58
C VAL A 94 -2.52 -2.48 -6.58
N VAL A 95 -1.99 -1.30 -6.26
CA VAL A 95 -2.02 -0.13 -7.17
C VAL A 95 -1.31 -0.42 -8.49
N ARG A 96 -0.17 -1.11 -8.46
CA ARG A 96 0.53 -1.51 -9.71
C ARG A 96 -0.31 -2.48 -10.54
N VAL A 97 -1.01 -3.43 -9.91
CA VAL A 97 -1.91 -4.35 -10.62
C VAL A 97 -3.12 -3.59 -11.21
N ILE A 98 -3.68 -2.63 -10.47
CA ILE A 98 -4.73 -1.75 -11.01
C ILE A 98 -4.23 -1.00 -12.24
N ALA A 99 -3.04 -0.41 -12.17
CA ALA A 99 -2.46 0.34 -13.27
C ALA A 99 -2.17 -0.54 -14.52
N GLU A 100 -1.87 -1.82 -14.34
CA GLU A 100 -1.69 -2.77 -15.44
C GLU A 100 -3.02 -3.20 -16.08
N ARG A 101 -4.05 -3.46 -15.25
CA ARG A 101 -5.35 -3.95 -15.73
C ARG A 101 -6.29 -2.86 -16.22
N TYR A 102 -6.17 -1.67 -15.64
CA TYR A 102 -7.06 -0.52 -15.88
C TYR A 102 -6.27 0.76 -16.19
N PRO A 103 -5.30 0.75 -17.13
CA PRO A 103 -4.39 1.88 -17.34
C PRO A 103 -5.10 3.19 -17.68
N GLN A 104 -6.25 3.12 -18.34
CA GLN A 104 -7.07 4.29 -18.69
C GLN A 104 -7.81 4.91 -17.48
N ARG A 105 -7.84 4.21 -16.33
CA ARG A 105 -8.48 4.67 -15.10
C ARG A 105 -7.49 5.35 -14.14
N VAL A 106 -6.17 5.28 -14.43
CA VAL A 106 -5.10 5.74 -13.55
C VAL A 106 -4.38 6.94 -14.15
N GLU A 107 -4.53 8.10 -13.55
CA GLU A 107 -3.87 9.35 -13.97
C GLU A 107 -2.40 9.36 -13.55
N SER A 108 -2.12 9.01 -12.33
CA SER A 108 -0.76 8.80 -11.79
C SER A 108 -0.78 7.98 -10.51
N MET A 109 0.36 7.53 -10.02
CA MET A 109 0.42 6.73 -8.80
C MET A 109 1.59 7.11 -7.90
N VAL A 110 1.34 7.04 -6.58
CA VAL A 110 2.33 7.14 -5.52
C VAL A 110 2.46 5.77 -4.85
N LEU A 111 3.67 5.22 -4.87
CA LEU A 111 4.01 3.92 -4.29
C LEU A 111 4.86 4.15 -3.03
N ALA A 112 4.20 4.17 -1.87
CA ALA A 112 4.80 4.47 -0.57
C ALA A 112 5.32 3.20 0.12
N GLY A 113 6.53 3.23 0.67
CA GLY A 113 7.14 2.03 1.27
C GLY A 113 7.02 0.83 0.33
N ALA A 114 7.28 1.04 -0.96
CA ALA A 114 6.92 0.12 -2.03
C ALA A 114 7.61 -1.23 -1.91
N VAL A 115 6.85 -2.29 -2.13
CA VAL A 115 7.34 -3.68 -2.15
C VAL A 115 7.46 -4.11 -3.61
N THR A 116 8.67 -4.01 -4.17
CA THR A 116 8.94 -4.29 -5.60
C THR A 116 9.56 -5.65 -5.83
N LYS A 117 10.34 -6.12 -4.86
CA LYS A 117 10.99 -7.45 -4.88
C LYS A 117 11.26 -7.90 -3.45
N LEU A 118 11.08 -9.19 -3.19
CA LEU A 118 11.44 -9.75 -1.88
C LEU A 118 12.93 -10.12 -1.86
N SER A 119 13.69 -9.53 -0.95
CA SER A 119 15.07 -9.92 -0.69
C SER A 119 15.14 -11.36 -0.15
N ALA A 120 16.33 -11.98 -0.19
CA ALA A 120 16.53 -13.31 0.41
C ALA A 120 16.16 -13.33 1.91
N LYS A 121 16.49 -12.24 2.63
CA LYS A 121 16.12 -12.06 4.05
C LYS A 121 14.60 -12.00 4.24
N THR A 122 13.89 -11.23 3.41
CA THR A 122 12.43 -11.11 3.47
C THR A 122 11.76 -12.43 3.13
N ARG A 123 12.23 -13.15 2.12
CA ARG A 123 11.72 -14.49 1.79
C ARG A 123 11.93 -15.50 2.92
N LEU A 124 13.12 -15.47 3.56
CA LEU A 124 13.38 -16.32 4.73
C LEU A 124 12.41 -15.99 5.87
N LEU A 125 12.20 -14.71 6.16
CA LEU A 125 11.25 -14.28 7.19
C LEU A 125 9.84 -14.79 6.92
N ILE A 126 9.35 -14.65 5.68
CA ILE A 126 8.01 -15.15 5.27
C ILE A 126 7.93 -16.66 5.47
N ARG A 127 8.95 -17.43 5.05
CA ARG A 127 9.02 -18.89 5.26
C ARG A 127 9.01 -19.28 6.74
N LEU A 128 9.72 -18.54 7.58
CA LEU A 128 9.71 -18.79 9.03
C LEU A 128 8.33 -18.48 9.64
N VAL A 129 7.71 -17.38 9.24
CA VAL A 129 6.33 -17.05 9.65
C VAL A 129 5.38 -18.17 9.21
N ASP A 130 5.47 -18.62 7.97
CA ASP A 130 4.64 -19.70 7.44
C ASP A 130 4.84 -21.02 8.19
N LYS A 131 6.08 -21.41 8.44
CA LYS A 131 6.43 -22.65 9.17
C LYS A 131 5.89 -22.64 10.60
N PHE A 132 5.93 -21.51 11.27
CA PHE A 132 5.59 -21.40 12.70
C PHE A 132 4.20 -20.80 12.98
N LYS A 133 3.43 -20.41 11.96
CA LYS A 133 2.13 -19.74 12.10
C LYS A 133 1.12 -20.52 12.95
N ASN A 134 1.16 -21.86 12.93
CA ASN A 134 0.25 -22.71 13.69
C ASN A 134 0.77 -23.05 15.11
N ILE A 135 2.05 -22.74 15.41
CA ILE A 135 2.72 -23.06 16.67
C ILE A 135 2.77 -21.80 17.56
N ILE A 136 3.08 -20.66 16.93
CA ILE A 136 3.20 -19.38 17.66
C ILE A 136 1.81 -18.75 17.80
N PRO A 137 1.40 -18.35 19.01
CA PRO A 137 0.15 -17.62 19.19
C PRO A 137 0.07 -16.41 18.26
N TYR A 138 -1.02 -16.26 17.53
CA TYR A 138 -1.18 -15.23 16.49
C TYR A 138 -0.89 -13.81 16.96
N ARG A 139 -1.21 -13.53 18.23
CA ARG A 139 -0.91 -12.25 18.87
C ARG A 139 0.60 -11.96 18.96
N LEU A 140 1.40 -13.00 19.21
CA LEU A 140 2.86 -12.91 19.27
C LEU A 140 3.43 -12.82 17.86
N LEU A 141 2.90 -13.59 16.92
CA LEU A 141 3.31 -13.57 15.51
C LEU A 141 3.17 -12.16 14.92
N LYS A 142 2.03 -11.46 15.16
CA LYS A 142 1.84 -10.07 14.74
C LYS A 142 2.89 -9.12 15.31
N LYS A 143 3.28 -9.30 16.59
CA LYS A 143 4.33 -8.49 17.21
C LYS A 143 5.70 -8.74 16.57
N MET A 144 6.02 -9.99 16.28
CA MET A 144 7.27 -10.36 15.61
C MET A 144 7.35 -9.75 14.22
N ILE A 145 6.28 -9.84 13.42
CA ILE A 145 6.18 -9.20 12.09
C ILE A 145 6.39 -7.68 12.21
N ALA A 146 5.70 -7.03 13.16
CA ALA A 146 5.86 -5.61 13.40
C ALA A 146 7.30 -5.21 13.78
N MET A 147 7.99 -6.04 14.56
CA MET A 147 9.39 -5.80 14.94
C MET A 147 10.35 -5.98 13.75
N CYS A 148 10.04 -6.90 12.84
CA CYS A 148 10.85 -7.10 11.64
C CYS A 148 10.66 -5.96 10.62
N ILE A 149 9.44 -5.48 10.44
CA ILE A 149 9.12 -4.42 9.46
C ILE A 149 9.52 -3.04 10.00
N ILE A 150 9.32 -2.80 11.30
CA ILE A 150 9.57 -1.52 11.97
C ILE A 150 10.47 -1.77 13.21
N PRO A 151 11.77 -2.11 13.03
CA PRO A 151 12.63 -2.49 14.15
C PRO A 151 13.04 -1.30 15.02
N GLN A 152 13.18 -0.11 14.43
CA GLN A 152 13.73 1.04 15.10
C GLN A 152 12.80 1.56 16.23
N ARG A 153 13.38 1.85 17.39
CA ARG A 153 12.63 2.38 18.55
C ARG A 153 12.03 3.77 18.29
N LYS A 154 12.68 4.58 17.47
CA LYS A 154 12.21 5.93 17.12
C LYS A 154 10.85 5.93 16.41
N TYR A 155 10.49 4.85 15.69
CA TYR A 155 9.22 4.70 14.96
C TYR A 155 8.13 3.98 15.77
N ARG A 156 8.13 4.17 17.11
CA ARG A 156 7.13 3.54 17.99
C ARG A 156 5.67 3.90 17.67
N LYS A 157 5.43 5.11 17.13
CA LYS A 157 4.07 5.55 16.73
C LYS A 157 3.55 4.73 15.55
N SER A 158 4.36 4.55 14.51
CA SER A 158 4.04 3.73 13.34
C SER A 158 3.86 2.27 13.72
N LYS A 159 4.72 1.74 14.59
CA LYS A 159 4.60 0.38 15.13
C LYS A 159 3.31 0.19 15.94
N ALA A 160 2.95 1.14 16.79
CA ALA A 160 1.72 1.09 17.57
C ALA A 160 0.47 1.14 16.68
N LEU A 161 0.48 2.00 15.64
CA LEU A 161 -0.60 2.08 14.66
C LEU A 161 -0.75 0.76 13.89
N PHE A 162 0.36 0.20 13.40
CA PHE A 162 0.36 -1.11 12.72
C PHE A 162 -0.23 -2.20 13.62
N LEU A 163 0.23 -2.30 14.87
CA LEU A 163 -0.27 -3.31 15.81
C LEU A 163 -1.76 -3.12 16.13
N LYS A 164 -2.22 -1.87 16.28
CA LYS A 164 -3.64 -1.55 16.50
C LYS A 164 -4.50 -2.01 15.32
N SER A 165 -4.12 -1.65 14.11
CA SER A 165 -4.86 -2.04 12.88
C SER A 165 -4.82 -3.56 12.67
N ALA A 166 -3.66 -4.18 12.86
CA ALA A 166 -3.50 -5.64 12.71
C ALA A 166 -4.32 -6.46 13.72
N GLN A 167 -4.80 -5.86 14.83
CA GLN A 167 -5.71 -6.57 15.75
C GLN A 167 -7.06 -6.91 15.10
N LYS A 168 -7.50 -6.10 14.14
CA LYS A 168 -8.77 -6.29 13.42
C LYS A 168 -8.69 -7.42 12.37
N LEU A 169 -7.50 -7.76 11.89
CA LEU A 169 -7.29 -8.88 10.99
C LEU A 169 -7.32 -10.18 11.79
N ASN A 170 -8.31 -11.05 11.54
CA ASN A 170 -8.40 -12.36 12.17
C ASN A 170 -7.37 -13.35 11.59
N PHE A 171 -7.21 -14.51 12.23
CA PHE A 171 -6.20 -15.49 11.84
C PHE A 171 -6.50 -16.13 10.48
N ASP A 172 -7.76 -16.44 10.18
CA ASP A 172 -8.15 -17.09 8.93
C ASP A 172 -7.93 -16.15 7.73
N HIS A 173 -8.30 -14.86 7.88
CA HIS A 173 -8.00 -13.87 6.86
C HIS A 173 -6.49 -13.66 6.69
N PHE A 174 -5.72 -13.67 7.78
CA PHE A 174 -4.26 -13.63 7.70
C PHE A 174 -3.70 -14.82 6.91
N LEU A 175 -4.23 -16.03 7.11
CA LEU A 175 -3.82 -17.22 6.36
C LEU A 175 -4.11 -17.09 4.86
N GLU A 176 -5.28 -16.54 4.47
CA GLU A 176 -5.59 -16.29 3.06
C GLU A 176 -4.58 -15.32 2.42
N TRP A 177 -4.21 -14.27 3.13
CA TRP A 177 -3.17 -13.34 2.66
C TRP A 177 -1.78 -13.99 2.60
N MET A 178 -1.45 -14.90 3.50
CA MET A 178 -0.18 -15.65 3.48
C MET A 178 -0.07 -16.56 2.25
N LYS A 179 -1.17 -17.13 1.75
CA LYS A 179 -1.20 -17.94 0.53
C LYS A 179 -0.75 -17.16 -0.71
N LEU A 180 -0.92 -15.84 -0.72
CA LEU A 180 -0.38 -15.00 -1.79
C LEU A 180 1.16 -15.02 -1.82
N GLY A 181 1.81 -15.31 -0.68
CA GLY A 181 3.26 -15.30 -0.53
C GLY A 181 3.96 -16.33 -1.43
N ASP A 182 3.33 -17.45 -1.74
CA ASP A 182 3.92 -18.53 -2.54
C ASP A 182 4.21 -18.08 -3.99
N ASN A 183 3.32 -17.27 -4.56
CA ASN A 183 3.45 -16.75 -5.92
C ASN A 183 3.87 -15.28 -5.99
N ILE A 184 3.98 -14.59 -4.84
CA ILE A 184 4.23 -13.14 -4.79
C ILE A 184 5.55 -12.78 -5.47
N SER A 185 6.61 -13.57 -5.27
CA SER A 185 7.93 -13.25 -5.83
C SER A 185 7.93 -13.30 -7.37
N LYS A 186 7.21 -14.26 -7.97
CA LYS A 186 7.08 -14.39 -9.42
C LYS A 186 6.23 -13.25 -9.99
N LYS A 187 5.07 -13.00 -9.37
CA LYS A 187 4.18 -11.90 -9.77
C LYS A 187 4.86 -10.54 -9.69
N MET A 188 5.60 -10.30 -8.61
CA MET A 188 6.35 -9.05 -8.44
C MET A 188 7.47 -8.93 -9.48
N ALA A 189 8.23 -10.01 -9.74
CA ALA A 189 9.27 -9.99 -10.75
C ALA A 189 8.68 -9.63 -12.13
N ASP A 190 7.57 -10.24 -12.51
CA ASP A 190 6.88 -9.93 -13.76
C ASP A 190 6.33 -8.48 -13.78
N LEU A 191 5.62 -8.07 -12.72
CA LEU A 191 4.97 -6.76 -12.63
C LEU A 191 5.97 -5.58 -12.64
N PHE A 192 7.09 -5.73 -11.95
CA PHE A 192 8.08 -4.66 -11.78
C PHE A 192 9.26 -4.74 -12.76
N SER A 193 9.33 -5.76 -13.64
CA SER A 193 10.27 -5.79 -14.77
C SER A 193 9.73 -5.07 -16.00
N ARG A 194 8.44 -4.74 -16.04
CA ARG A 194 7.81 -4.06 -17.16
C ARG A 194 7.97 -2.54 -17.03
N GLN A 195 8.18 -1.87 -18.16
CA GLN A 195 8.20 -0.42 -18.20
C GLN A 195 6.88 0.17 -17.68
N ILE A 196 6.99 1.20 -16.86
CA ILE A 196 5.84 1.90 -16.27
C ILE A 196 5.46 3.07 -17.17
N LEU A 197 4.30 2.97 -17.82
CA LEU A 197 3.80 3.99 -18.74
C LEU A 197 2.98 5.09 -18.07
N ILE A 198 2.61 4.90 -16.81
CA ILE A 198 1.83 5.84 -16.01
C ILE A 198 2.79 6.63 -15.11
N PRO A 199 2.63 7.97 -15.00
CA PRO A 199 3.44 8.77 -14.08
C PRO A 199 3.45 8.18 -12.68
N THR A 200 4.65 7.87 -12.15
CA THR A 200 4.81 7.13 -10.89
C THR A 200 5.87 7.77 -10.02
N LEU A 201 5.51 8.01 -8.76
CA LEU A 201 6.43 8.43 -7.71
C LEU A 201 6.61 7.33 -6.67
N TYR A 202 7.84 6.84 -6.50
CA TYR A 202 8.21 6.05 -5.34
C TYR A 202 8.53 6.96 -4.15
N VAL A 203 7.86 6.73 -3.01
CA VAL A 203 8.10 7.48 -1.77
C VAL A 203 8.58 6.52 -0.70
N MET A 204 9.89 6.52 -0.44
CA MET A 204 10.53 5.53 0.43
C MET A 204 11.15 6.17 1.66
N GLY A 205 11.00 5.54 2.82
CA GLY A 205 11.70 5.99 4.01
C GLY A 205 13.20 5.70 3.94
N GLU A 206 14.01 6.68 4.36
CA GLU A 206 15.48 6.56 4.41
C GLU A 206 15.97 5.32 5.18
N ASN A 207 15.22 4.95 6.21
CA ASN A 207 15.55 3.84 7.10
C ASN A 207 14.70 2.59 6.86
N ASP A 208 14.08 2.45 5.67
CA ASP A 208 13.39 1.24 5.24
C ASP A 208 14.39 0.21 4.69
N TYR A 209 15.09 -0.46 5.59
CA TYR A 209 16.17 -1.39 5.26
C TYR A 209 15.71 -2.66 4.52
N LEU A 210 14.40 -3.00 4.58
CA LEU A 210 13.87 -4.19 3.92
C LEU A 210 13.55 -3.97 2.45
N PHE A 211 13.00 -2.80 2.10
CA PHE A 211 12.40 -2.58 0.79
C PHE A 211 13.05 -1.46 -0.02
N LEU A 212 13.69 -0.47 0.62
CA LEU A 212 14.34 0.63 -0.08
C LEU A 212 15.39 0.19 -1.12
N PRO A 213 16.28 -0.80 -0.84
CA PRO A 213 17.27 -1.21 -1.84
C PRO A 213 16.64 -1.72 -3.14
N GLN A 214 15.59 -2.53 -3.04
CA GLN A 214 14.89 -3.09 -4.19
C GLN A 214 14.02 -2.05 -4.89
N ALA A 215 13.42 -1.13 -4.15
CA ALA A 215 12.64 -0.03 -4.72
C ALA A 215 13.53 0.94 -5.52
N ARG A 216 14.79 1.18 -5.10
CA ARG A 216 15.77 1.98 -5.88
C ARG A 216 16.03 1.35 -7.24
N VAL A 217 16.25 0.04 -7.29
CA VAL A 217 16.45 -0.69 -8.55
C VAL A 217 15.19 -0.58 -9.44
N ALA A 218 14.02 -0.87 -8.88
CA ALA A 218 12.77 -0.79 -9.64
C ALA A 218 12.46 0.62 -10.16
N ALA A 219 12.82 1.65 -9.40
CA ALA A 219 12.64 3.03 -9.86
C ALA A 219 13.61 3.41 -10.96
N SER A 220 14.89 2.96 -10.90
CA SER A 220 15.89 3.24 -11.95
C SER A 220 15.61 2.50 -13.26
N GLU A 221 14.95 1.34 -13.18
CA GLU A 221 14.56 0.50 -14.34
C GLU A 221 13.17 0.85 -14.88
N GLY A 222 12.36 1.63 -14.14
CA GLY A 222 10.95 1.88 -14.43
C GLY A 222 10.65 2.78 -15.63
N GLY A 223 11.68 3.45 -16.20
CA GLY A 223 11.55 4.35 -17.36
C GLY A 223 11.35 5.82 -16.99
N GLU A 224 11.18 6.66 -18.02
CA GLU A 224 11.18 8.13 -17.90
C GLU A 224 10.04 8.71 -17.05
N LYS A 225 8.91 7.98 -16.94
CA LYS A 225 7.75 8.43 -16.14
C LYS A 225 7.86 8.08 -14.66
N VAL A 226 8.99 7.52 -14.24
CA VAL A 226 9.20 7.09 -12.86
C VAL A 226 10.18 8.00 -12.15
N SER A 227 9.80 8.45 -10.97
CA SER A 227 10.66 9.21 -10.07
C SER A 227 10.65 8.61 -8.66
N MET A 228 11.63 8.99 -7.85
CA MET A 228 11.73 8.55 -6.46
C MET A 228 12.15 9.70 -5.56
N VAL A 229 11.52 9.76 -4.39
CA VAL A 229 11.94 10.60 -3.28
C VAL A 229 12.21 9.77 -2.03
N ILE A 230 13.22 10.16 -1.28
CA ILE A 230 13.58 9.55 0.00
C ILE A 230 13.10 10.45 1.12
N VAL A 231 12.23 9.90 1.97
CA VAL A 231 11.69 10.61 3.14
C VAL A 231 12.73 10.54 4.27
N PRO A 232 13.32 11.68 4.67
CA PRO A 232 14.31 11.69 5.72
C PRO A 232 13.69 11.29 7.06
N ASP A 233 14.49 10.68 7.94
CA ASP A 233 14.07 10.21 9.26
C ASP A 233 12.80 9.36 9.28
N ALA A 234 12.55 8.58 8.23
CA ALA A 234 11.39 7.71 8.13
C ALA A 234 11.79 6.26 7.88
N GLY A 235 11.04 5.32 8.46
CA GLY A 235 11.12 3.90 8.19
C GLY A 235 10.12 3.46 7.13
N HIS A 236 9.67 2.20 7.23
CA HIS A 236 8.74 1.60 6.27
C HIS A 236 7.39 2.34 6.15
N VAL A 237 6.85 2.85 7.26
CA VAL A 237 5.59 3.60 7.29
C VAL A 237 5.87 5.11 7.18
N CYS A 238 6.52 5.50 6.10
CA CYS A 238 7.08 6.84 5.89
C CYS A 238 6.02 7.96 5.92
N ASN A 239 4.78 7.66 5.54
CA ASN A 239 3.63 8.56 5.62
C ASN A 239 3.26 8.95 7.06
N VAL A 240 3.59 8.11 8.05
CA VAL A 240 3.36 8.38 9.47
C VAL A 240 4.60 8.95 10.14
N ASP A 241 5.79 8.44 9.79
CA ASP A 241 7.04 8.81 10.43
C ASP A 241 7.43 10.28 10.13
N ASN A 242 7.33 10.70 8.87
CA ASN A 242 7.56 12.09 8.46
C ASN A 242 6.44 12.58 7.51
N LYS A 243 5.27 12.85 8.11
CA LYS A 243 4.07 13.25 7.37
C LYS A 243 4.27 14.51 6.51
N SER A 244 5.04 15.48 7.02
CA SER A 244 5.16 16.79 6.36
C SER A 244 5.90 16.67 5.03
N PHE A 245 7.00 15.94 5.01
CA PHE A 245 7.74 15.66 3.78
C PHE A 245 6.92 14.78 2.84
N PHE A 246 6.34 13.68 3.36
CA PHE A 246 5.53 12.75 2.59
C PHE A 246 4.35 13.44 1.91
N ASN A 247 3.56 14.22 2.67
CA ASN A 247 2.37 14.88 2.15
C ASN A 247 2.74 15.90 1.07
N ARG A 248 3.75 16.75 1.32
CA ARG A 248 4.20 17.74 0.35
C ARG A 248 4.63 17.09 -0.95
N ALA A 249 5.56 16.13 -0.91
CA ALA A 249 6.09 15.48 -2.10
C ALA A 249 4.99 14.77 -2.93
N SER A 250 4.07 14.09 -2.24
CA SER A 250 2.99 13.35 -2.91
C SER A 250 1.92 14.29 -3.49
N ILE A 251 1.56 15.37 -2.79
CA ILE A 251 0.59 16.37 -3.27
C ILE A 251 1.17 17.12 -4.47
N GLU A 252 2.42 17.57 -4.38
CA GLU A 252 3.11 18.25 -5.49
C GLU A 252 3.18 17.36 -6.73
N PHE A 253 3.48 16.07 -6.56
CA PHE A 253 3.49 15.12 -7.66
C PHE A 253 2.11 14.96 -8.30
N PHE A 254 1.06 14.72 -7.53
CA PHE A 254 -0.28 14.54 -8.10
C PHE A 254 -0.80 15.78 -8.82
N LYS A 255 -0.48 17.00 -8.32
CA LYS A 255 -0.86 18.26 -8.97
C LYS A 255 -0.28 18.43 -10.37
N GLN A 256 0.83 17.75 -10.71
CA GLN A 256 1.44 17.83 -12.05
C GLN A 256 0.63 17.05 -13.10
N PHE A 257 -0.24 16.11 -12.67
CA PHE A 257 -0.96 15.19 -13.55
C PHE A 257 -2.49 15.23 -13.33
N GLY A 258 -2.98 16.08 -12.43
CA GLY A 258 -4.41 16.29 -12.24
C GLY A 258 -5.00 17.13 -13.37
N ARG A 259 -6.29 16.93 -13.64
CA ARG A 259 -7.03 17.84 -14.52
C ARG A 259 -7.11 19.20 -13.84
N LEU A 260 -6.65 20.24 -14.54
CA LEU A 260 -6.86 21.64 -14.16
C LEU A 260 -8.33 22.00 -14.33
#